data_f2bbcc3e77a0f7d9cfb024e225aa509c
#
_entry.id   f2bbcc3e77a0f7d9cfb024e225aa509c
#
_cell.length_a   1.000
_cell.length_b   1.000
_cell.length_c   1.000
_cell.angle_alpha   90.00
_cell.angle_beta   90.00
_cell.angle_gamma   90.00
#
_symmetry.space_group_name_H-M   'P 1'
#
loop_
_entity.id
_entity.type
_entity.pdbx_description
1 polymer ?
#
loop_
_entity_poly.entity_id
_entity_poly.type
_entity_poly.pdbx_seq_one_letter_code
_entity_poly.pdbx_strand_id
1 'polypeptide(L)'
;MTYPASSRRFQVFSYPVLAYTLAVVLWGAFVRATGSGAGCGDHWPACNGVVIPREPTVATLIEFTHRVTSGLAMVLAVVLCVWGLRAHAKGHPVRRASVMALVFMLTEAAVGAGLVLLQYVAHNQSIGRAFWMAAHLLNTFLLIS
;
A
#
# COMPACT_ATOMS: atom_id res chain seq x y z
N MET A 1 -17.22 -19.83 -23.60
CA MET A 1 -17.96 -18.96 -22.63
C MET A 1 -17.51 -17.53 -22.86
N THR A 2 -18.35 -16.69 -23.48
CA THR A 2 -18.05 -15.26 -23.72
C THR A 2 -18.37 -14.48 -22.44
N TYR A 3 -17.33 -13.98 -21.78
CA TYR A 3 -17.52 -13.07 -20.65
C TYR A 3 -18.20 -11.78 -21.12
N PRO A 4 -19.14 -11.21 -20.35
CA PRO A 4 -19.72 -9.90 -20.67
C PRO A 4 -18.62 -8.85 -20.80
N ALA A 5 -18.75 -7.92 -21.74
CA ALA A 5 -17.73 -6.92 -22.06
C ALA A 5 -17.26 -6.09 -20.83
N SER A 6 -18.14 -5.86 -19.86
CA SER A 6 -17.80 -5.19 -18.59
C SER A 6 -16.84 -5.99 -17.72
N SER A 7 -16.97 -7.31 -17.69
CA SER A 7 -16.08 -8.22 -16.96
C SER A 7 -14.66 -8.24 -17.56
N ARG A 8 -14.56 -8.24 -18.91
CA ARG A 8 -13.27 -8.17 -19.60
C ARG A 8 -12.53 -6.85 -19.33
N ARG A 9 -13.23 -5.72 -19.36
CA ARG A 9 -12.65 -4.40 -19.05
C ARG A 9 -12.13 -4.34 -17.60
N PHE A 10 -12.88 -4.89 -16.66
CA PHE A 10 -12.44 -4.99 -15.27
C PHE A 10 -11.15 -5.80 -15.14
N GLN A 11 -11.07 -6.97 -15.77
CA GLN A 11 -9.85 -7.79 -15.78
C GLN A 11 -8.65 -7.05 -16.39
N VAL A 12 -8.82 -6.41 -17.55
CA VAL A 12 -7.75 -5.64 -18.20
C VAL A 12 -7.24 -4.51 -17.30
N PHE A 13 -8.09 -3.90 -16.48
CA PHE A 13 -7.69 -2.88 -15.52
C PHE A 13 -7.04 -3.47 -14.26
N SER A 14 -7.49 -4.64 -13.78
CA SER A 14 -6.96 -5.24 -12.55
C SER A 14 -5.49 -5.67 -12.66
N TYR A 15 -5.03 -6.14 -13.83
CA TYR A 15 -3.64 -6.54 -14.03
C TYR A 15 -2.62 -5.38 -13.87
N PRO A 16 -2.79 -4.21 -14.51
CA PRO A 16 -1.93 -3.05 -14.26
C PRO A 16 -1.95 -2.59 -12.80
N VAL A 17 -3.11 -2.65 -12.13
CA VAL A 17 -3.20 -2.29 -10.71
C VAL A 17 -2.41 -3.28 -9.85
N LEU A 18 -2.50 -4.57 -10.13
CA LEU A 18 -1.68 -5.58 -9.45
C LEU A 18 -0.18 -5.35 -9.69
N ALA A 19 0.22 -5.14 -10.95
CA ALA A 19 1.61 -4.87 -11.30
C ALA A 19 2.14 -3.60 -10.61
N TYR A 20 1.33 -2.55 -10.55
CA TYR A 20 1.66 -1.33 -9.83
C TYR A 20 1.79 -1.57 -8.32
N THR A 21 0.86 -2.31 -7.72
CA THR A 21 0.92 -2.67 -6.29
C THR A 21 2.19 -3.44 -5.97
N LEU A 22 2.56 -4.42 -6.81
CA LEU A 22 3.82 -5.16 -6.65
C LEU A 22 5.05 -4.23 -6.74
N ALA A 23 5.05 -3.26 -7.66
CA ALA A 23 6.13 -2.27 -7.75
C ALA A 23 6.23 -1.42 -6.48
N VAL A 24 5.09 -1.01 -5.90
CA VAL A 24 5.05 -0.26 -4.63
C VAL A 24 5.55 -1.12 -3.47
N VAL A 25 5.20 -2.41 -3.42
CA VAL A 25 5.72 -3.36 -2.42
C VAL A 25 7.25 -3.48 -2.52
N LEU A 26 7.79 -3.64 -3.72
CA LEU A 26 9.25 -3.68 -3.94
C LEU A 26 9.92 -2.36 -3.54
N TRP A 27 9.27 -1.23 -3.81
CA TRP A 27 9.76 0.08 -3.36
C TRP A 27 9.76 0.19 -1.84
N GLY A 28 8.73 -0.30 -1.14
CA GLY A 28 8.70 -0.40 0.33
C GLY A 28 9.81 -1.29 0.90
N ALA A 29 10.12 -2.40 0.23
CA ALA A 29 11.27 -3.23 0.60
C ALA A 29 12.59 -2.47 0.43
N PHE A 30 12.72 -1.63 -0.60
CA PHE A 30 13.88 -0.76 -0.81
C PHE A 30 13.99 0.32 0.28
N VAL A 31 12.89 0.99 0.67
CA VAL A 31 12.85 1.92 1.82
C VAL A 31 13.43 1.26 3.07
N ARG A 32 13.02 0.01 3.33
CA ARG A 32 13.51 -0.77 4.46
C ARG A 32 14.99 -1.11 4.33
N ALA A 33 15.43 -1.60 3.17
CA ALA A 33 16.80 -2.04 2.93
C ALA A 33 17.80 -0.89 3.04
N THR A 34 17.40 0.33 2.65
CA THR A 34 18.23 1.54 2.72
C THR A 34 18.16 2.23 4.09
N GLY A 35 17.33 1.75 5.03
CA GLY A 35 17.13 2.43 6.32
C GLY A 35 16.39 3.76 6.19
N SER A 36 15.77 4.04 5.04
CA SER A 36 15.14 5.34 4.74
C SER A 36 13.78 5.57 5.42
N GLY A 37 13.26 4.57 6.16
CA GLY A 37 11.93 4.65 6.79
C GLY A 37 11.79 5.66 7.94
N ALA A 38 12.83 6.44 8.25
CA ALA A 38 12.79 7.59 9.17
C ALA A 38 13.05 8.92 8.46
N GLY A 39 13.09 8.93 7.13
CA GLY A 39 13.42 10.13 6.34
C GLY A 39 12.35 11.23 6.41
N CYS A 40 11.11 10.88 6.73
CA CYS A 40 9.98 11.79 6.96
C CYS A 40 9.69 12.06 8.45
N GLY A 41 10.59 11.65 9.35
CA GLY A 41 10.41 11.78 10.81
C GLY A 41 9.25 10.92 11.32
N ASP A 42 8.63 11.36 12.43
CA ASP A 42 7.51 10.72 13.10
C ASP A 42 6.13 11.23 12.63
N HIS A 43 6.10 11.93 11.51
CA HIS A 43 4.87 12.49 10.96
C HIS A 43 4.22 11.55 9.93
N TRP A 44 2.90 11.41 10.00
CA TRP A 44 2.11 10.68 9.03
C TRP A 44 0.70 11.29 8.93
N PRO A 45 0.13 11.48 7.72
CA PRO A 45 0.66 11.18 6.39
C PRO A 45 1.69 12.20 5.87
N ALA A 46 1.84 13.34 6.50
CA ALA A 46 2.79 14.39 6.14
C ALA A 46 4.26 13.90 6.27
N CYS A 47 5.18 14.56 5.61
CA CYS A 47 6.61 14.30 5.70
C CYS A 47 7.30 15.47 6.42
N ASN A 48 7.88 15.23 7.59
CA ASN A 48 8.45 16.28 8.45
C ASN A 48 7.45 17.41 8.74
N GLY A 49 6.17 17.07 8.91
CA GLY A 49 5.10 18.02 9.20
C GLY A 49 4.59 18.83 8.00
N VAL A 50 5.10 18.59 6.78
CA VAL A 50 4.67 19.28 5.56
C VAL A 50 4.17 18.30 4.50
N VAL A 51 3.30 18.78 3.59
CA VAL A 51 2.77 17.95 2.50
C VAL A 51 3.84 17.63 1.46
N ILE A 52 4.67 18.60 1.14
CA ILE A 52 5.80 18.43 0.21
C ILE A 52 7.07 18.89 0.94
N PRO A 53 8.03 17.99 1.18
CA PRO A 53 9.25 18.30 1.90
C PRO A 53 10.08 19.33 1.11
N ARG A 54 10.58 20.35 1.82
CA ARG A 54 11.52 21.33 1.29
C ARG A 54 12.93 20.87 1.63
N GLU A 55 13.85 20.94 0.69
CA GLU A 55 15.25 20.53 0.85
C GLU A 55 15.38 19.07 1.37
N PRO A 56 14.75 18.08 0.70
CA PRO A 56 14.72 16.71 1.18
C PRO A 56 16.09 16.05 1.09
N THR A 57 16.45 15.27 2.10
CA THR A 57 17.56 14.33 2.02
C THR A 57 17.22 13.17 1.09
N VAL A 58 18.20 12.35 0.71
CA VAL A 58 17.97 11.12 -0.08
C VAL A 58 16.99 10.18 0.65
N ALA A 59 17.15 9.98 1.96
CA ALA A 59 16.25 9.17 2.76
C ALA A 59 14.81 9.74 2.76
N THR A 60 14.67 11.06 2.88
CA THR A 60 13.37 11.74 2.78
C THR A 60 12.71 11.51 1.42
N LEU A 61 13.46 11.62 0.31
CA LEU A 61 12.93 11.38 -1.03
C LEU A 61 12.46 9.93 -1.21
N ILE A 62 13.25 8.96 -0.74
CA ILE A 62 12.92 7.54 -0.84
C ILE A 62 11.63 7.24 -0.07
N GLU A 63 11.51 7.69 1.17
CA GLU A 63 10.31 7.47 1.98
C GLU A 63 9.11 8.25 1.44
N PHE A 64 9.28 9.52 1.10
CA PHE A 64 8.20 10.36 0.57
C PHE A 64 7.61 9.80 -0.72
N THR A 65 8.45 9.39 -1.67
CA THR A 65 7.98 8.78 -2.91
C THR A 65 7.25 7.46 -2.67
N HIS A 66 7.68 6.65 -1.67
CA HIS A 66 6.94 5.46 -1.26
C HIS A 66 5.56 5.81 -0.71
N ARG A 67 5.44 6.83 0.13
CA ARG A 67 4.12 7.28 0.65
C ARG A 67 3.19 7.75 -0.46
N VAL A 68 3.69 8.54 -1.41
CA VAL A 68 2.90 9.04 -2.56
C VAL A 68 2.43 7.88 -3.45
N THR A 69 3.34 6.97 -3.79
CA THR A 69 2.99 5.80 -4.62
C THR A 69 2.03 4.85 -3.91
N SER A 70 2.16 4.65 -2.60
CA SER A 70 1.22 3.89 -1.77
C SER A 70 -0.16 4.56 -1.71
N GLY A 71 -0.20 5.90 -1.62
CA GLY A 71 -1.45 6.66 -1.69
C GLY A 71 -2.17 6.45 -3.02
N LEU A 72 -1.44 6.44 -4.15
CA LEU A 72 -2.02 6.12 -5.46
C LEU A 72 -2.51 4.67 -5.53
N ALA A 73 -1.77 3.70 -4.96
CA ALA A 73 -2.22 2.31 -4.87
C ALA A 73 -3.54 2.19 -4.09
N MET A 74 -3.71 2.95 -3.00
CA MET A 74 -4.95 3.04 -2.25
C MET A 74 -6.11 3.56 -3.12
N VAL A 75 -5.90 4.63 -3.88
CA VAL A 75 -6.92 5.17 -4.80
C VAL A 75 -7.32 4.12 -5.85
N LEU A 76 -6.35 3.41 -6.43
CA LEU A 76 -6.61 2.34 -7.40
C LEU A 76 -7.38 1.17 -6.77
N ALA A 77 -7.09 0.80 -5.52
CA ALA A 77 -7.84 -0.23 -4.79
C ALA A 77 -9.30 0.20 -4.54
N VAL A 78 -9.54 1.48 -4.20
CA VAL A 78 -10.90 2.03 -4.08
C VAL A 78 -11.63 1.94 -5.43
N VAL A 79 -10.99 2.34 -6.52
CA VAL A 79 -11.56 2.27 -7.89
C VAL A 79 -11.91 0.82 -8.23
N LEU A 80 -10.99 -0.14 -8.00
CA LEU A 80 -11.25 -1.57 -8.20
C LEU A 80 -12.43 -2.06 -7.39
N CYS A 81 -12.51 -1.69 -6.11
CA CYS A 81 -13.60 -2.10 -5.23
C CYS A 81 -14.95 -1.56 -5.74
N VAL A 82 -15.04 -0.26 -6.00
CA VAL A 82 -16.28 0.38 -6.51
C VAL A 82 -16.70 -0.21 -7.85
N TRP A 83 -15.75 -0.42 -8.75
CA TRP A 83 -16.02 -1.02 -10.05
C TRP A 83 -16.46 -2.49 -9.92
N GLY A 84 -15.75 -3.29 -9.13
CA GLY A 84 -16.11 -4.69 -8.85
C GLY A 84 -17.51 -4.83 -8.28
N LEU A 85 -17.90 -3.94 -7.35
CA LEU A 85 -19.22 -3.91 -6.76
C LEU A 85 -20.32 -3.51 -7.74
N ARG A 86 -20.02 -2.64 -8.71
CA ARG A 86 -21.00 -2.16 -9.71
C ARG A 86 -21.12 -3.08 -10.92
N ALA A 87 -20.03 -3.71 -11.35
CA ALA A 87 -19.97 -4.50 -12.57
C ALA A 87 -20.42 -5.97 -12.39
N HIS A 88 -20.51 -6.47 -11.15
CA HIS A 88 -20.81 -7.88 -10.89
C HIS A 88 -22.02 -8.03 -9.96
N ALA A 89 -22.79 -9.12 -10.14
CA ALA A 89 -23.96 -9.42 -9.32
C ALA A 89 -23.58 -9.71 -7.85
N LYS A 90 -24.54 -9.55 -6.92
CA LYS A 90 -24.36 -9.93 -5.51
C LYS A 90 -23.96 -11.41 -5.41
N GLY A 91 -22.94 -11.71 -4.57
CA GLY A 91 -22.42 -13.07 -4.41
C GLY A 91 -21.29 -13.44 -5.39
N HIS A 92 -21.02 -12.66 -6.43
CA HIS A 92 -19.94 -12.94 -7.37
C HIS A 92 -18.56 -12.87 -6.68
N PRO A 93 -17.62 -13.83 -6.95
CA PRO A 93 -16.31 -13.88 -6.29
C PRO A 93 -15.50 -12.57 -6.43
N VAL A 94 -15.56 -11.91 -7.58
CA VAL A 94 -14.87 -10.63 -7.84
C VAL A 94 -15.27 -9.55 -6.84
N ARG A 95 -16.53 -9.51 -6.39
CA ARG A 95 -16.96 -8.52 -5.39
C ARG A 95 -16.26 -8.75 -4.05
N ARG A 96 -16.15 -10.01 -3.64
CA ARG A 96 -15.45 -10.36 -2.39
C ARG A 96 -13.96 -10.06 -2.51
N ALA A 97 -13.33 -10.46 -3.62
CA ALA A 97 -11.92 -10.22 -3.85
C ALA A 97 -11.59 -8.71 -3.85
N SER A 98 -12.38 -7.87 -4.55
CA SER A 98 -12.12 -6.43 -4.58
C SER A 98 -12.36 -5.74 -3.22
N VAL A 99 -13.33 -6.21 -2.43
CA VAL A 99 -13.52 -5.71 -1.05
C VAL A 99 -12.35 -6.14 -0.16
N MET A 100 -11.92 -7.41 -0.23
CA MET A 100 -10.78 -7.90 0.56
C MET A 100 -9.48 -7.17 0.18
N ALA A 101 -9.23 -6.95 -1.11
CA ALA A 101 -8.09 -6.15 -1.56
C ALA A 101 -8.10 -4.73 -0.96
N LEU A 102 -9.26 -4.06 -0.91
CA LEU A 102 -9.39 -2.75 -0.27
C LEU A 102 -9.17 -2.83 1.24
N VAL A 103 -9.72 -3.85 1.92
CA VAL A 103 -9.51 -4.05 3.37
C VAL A 103 -8.03 -4.24 3.67
N PHE A 104 -7.34 -5.13 2.93
CA PHE A 104 -5.90 -5.35 3.14
C PHE A 104 -5.06 -4.13 2.74
N MET A 105 -5.46 -3.34 1.76
CA MET A 105 -4.80 -2.08 1.44
C MET A 105 -4.94 -1.05 2.56
N LEU A 106 -6.12 -0.95 3.20
CA LEU A 106 -6.35 -0.07 4.35
C LEU A 106 -5.52 -0.51 5.57
N THR A 107 -5.49 -1.82 5.85
CA THR A 107 -4.66 -2.36 6.96
C THR A 107 -3.17 -2.22 6.67
N GLU A 108 -2.73 -2.32 5.41
CA GLU A 108 -1.35 -2.07 4.98
C GLU A 108 -0.93 -0.62 5.30
N ALA A 109 -1.78 0.33 4.94
CA ALA A 109 -1.56 1.74 5.25
C ALA A 109 -1.56 2.00 6.76
N ALA A 110 -2.47 1.37 7.52
CA ALA A 110 -2.54 1.51 8.97
C ALA A 110 -1.30 0.94 9.68
N VAL A 111 -0.84 -0.25 9.27
CA VAL A 111 0.39 -0.85 9.82
C VAL A 111 1.62 -0.05 9.41
N GLY A 112 1.69 0.43 8.18
CA GLY A 112 2.75 1.34 7.72
C GLY A 112 2.80 2.64 8.51
N ALA A 113 1.63 3.26 8.76
CA ALA A 113 1.52 4.43 9.64
C ALA A 113 1.99 4.13 11.07
N GLY A 114 1.61 2.97 11.62
CA GLY A 114 2.04 2.54 12.95
C GLY A 114 3.55 2.38 13.06
N LEU A 115 4.22 1.84 12.04
CA LEU A 115 5.70 1.74 12.00
C LEU A 115 6.34 3.12 12.16
N VAL A 116 5.81 4.15 11.50
CA VAL A 116 6.33 5.52 11.56
C VAL A 116 6.00 6.18 12.90
N LEU A 117 4.72 6.20 13.29
CA LEU A 117 4.23 6.89 14.49
C LEU A 117 4.77 6.30 15.78
N LEU A 118 5.04 4.99 15.81
CA LEU A 118 5.65 4.30 16.96
C LEU A 118 7.17 4.24 16.87
N GLN A 119 7.78 4.91 15.90
CA GLN A 119 9.23 4.95 15.69
C GLN A 119 9.87 3.56 15.51
N TYR A 120 9.13 2.59 14.94
CA TYR A 120 9.62 1.24 14.64
C TYR A 120 10.33 1.15 13.28
N VAL A 121 11.06 2.20 12.93
CA VAL A 121 11.75 2.37 11.65
C VAL A 121 13.27 2.52 11.82
N ALA A 122 14.00 2.53 10.72
CA ALA A 122 15.44 2.74 10.66
C ALA A 122 16.22 1.87 11.67
N HIS A 123 16.87 2.49 12.66
CA HIS A 123 17.80 1.85 13.59
C HIS A 123 17.14 1.24 14.84
N ASN A 124 15.82 1.26 14.95
CA ASN A 124 15.11 0.62 16.06
C ASN A 124 15.32 -0.91 16.01
N GLN A 125 15.84 -1.50 17.09
CA GLN A 125 16.11 -2.95 17.20
C GLN A 125 15.19 -3.66 18.20
N SER A 126 14.08 -3.03 18.58
CA SER A 126 13.12 -3.58 19.54
C SER A 126 12.34 -4.78 19.00
N ILE A 127 11.88 -5.63 19.90
CA ILE A 127 10.94 -6.73 19.59
C ILE A 127 9.64 -6.16 19.00
N GLY A 128 9.18 -4.99 19.48
CA GLY A 128 8.01 -4.30 18.93
C GLY A 128 8.14 -4.04 17.43
N ARG A 129 9.30 -3.53 16.97
CA ARG A 129 9.58 -3.38 15.54
C ARG A 129 9.48 -4.71 14.77
N ALA A 130 10.03 -5.79 15.32
CA ALA A 130 9.97 -7.10 14.67
C ALA A 130 8.52 -7.56 14.46
N PHE A 131 7.65 -7.39 15.47
CA PHE A 131 6.22 -7.69 15.36
C PHE A 131 5.51 -6.85 14.31
N TRP A 132 5.71 -5.53 14.32
CA TRP A 132 5.08 -4.63 13.35
C TRP A 132 5.55 -4.90 11.93
N MET A 133 6.83 -5.19 11.74
CA MET A 133 7.39 -5.57 10.44
C MET A 133 6.83 -6.91 9.94
N ALA A 134 6.67 -7.91 10.84
CA ALA A 134 6.06 -9.20 10.51
C ALA A 134 4.59 -9.03 10.14
N ALA A 135 3.84 -8.22 10.89
CA ALA A 135 2.44 -7.90 10.60
C ALA A 135 2.29 -7.21 9.23
N HIS A 136 3.16 -6.23 8.93
CA HIS A 136 3.19 -5.56 7.63
C HIS A 136 3.45 -6.53 6.48
N LEU A 137 4.47 -7.38 6.62
CA LEU A 137 4.80 -8.39 5.62
C LEU A 137 3.67 -9.41 5.41
N LEU A 138 3.08 -9.91 6.50
CA LEU A 138 1.94 -10.84 6.42
C LEU A 138 0.75 -10.20 5.70
N ASN A 139 0.42 -8.95 6.05
CA ASN A 139 -0.66 -8.22 5.39
C ASN A 139 -0.36 -7.99 3.90
N THR A 140 0.90 -7.68 3.54
CA THR A 140 1.33 -7.59 2.13
C THR A 140 1.04 -8.89 1.37
N PHE A 141 1.36 -10.06 1.93
CA PHE A 141 1.06 -11.34 1.29
C PHE A 141 -0.45 -11.56 1.12
N LEU A 142 -1.25 -11.20 2.11
CA LEU A 142 -2.72 -11.29 2.01
C LEU A 142 -3.30 -10.32 0.97
N LEU A 143 -2.68 -9.16 0.80
CA LEU A 143 -3.09 -8.16 -0.19
C LEU A 143 -2.88 -8.65 -1.63
N ILE A 144 -1.82 -9.40 -1.89
CA ILE A 144 -1.46 -9.85 -3.24
C ILE A 144 -1.93 -11.28 -3.58
N SER A 145 -2.55 -12.01 -2.62
CA SER A 145 -3.10 -13.36 -2.81
C SER A 145 -4.53 -13.32 -3.38
#